data_aa0038518eabad8320753b985156c4be
#
_entry.id   aa0038518eabad8320753b985156c4be
#
_cell.length_a   1.000
_cell.length_b   1.000
_cell.length_c   1.000
_cell.angle_alpha   90.00
_cell.angle_beta   90.00
_cell.angle_gamma   90.00
#
_symmetry.space_group_name_H-M   'P 1'
#
loop_
_entity.id
_entity.type
_entity.pdbx_description
1 polymer ?
#
loop_
_entity_poly.entity_id
_entity_poly.type
_entity_poly.pdbx_seq_one_letter_code
_entity_poly.pdbx_strand_id
1 'polypeptide(L)'
;GMLVESVLFENSPVSYKHEKNALFIDLPKSFGKNAIATFVVIYRGVPADGLRIGNTRHGERSFFNENWPNRTRHWLPTVDHPYDKATNEFIITAPSHYQVISNGLLVEESIINANQKLTHWKQSVPISSWLYVLGVARFAVQYVDEFMGKQIQTWVYPQDRDKGFFDFVSPTKEVLGFYSNYVGPFAYEKLANIQSPSVGGGMETASAIFYGENLVNGKRDVRLRNVVIHEIAHQWFGNAVTESTWDDAWLSEGFATYFTMLFQEYAYGTSVYVDELKKARTRILNFYNKDSTYKIIDNRTAEEGPVTNDMTYQKGAWVLHMLREKMGHEVFKEGIRAYYQKFYNKNVTTDDFFAEMQKFTKAPLSTFRNQWLHHPEVLNLQVAWRYDSASSQVEITIDQKQSTGFYFEAPVEIEIVESTDKKIISLDISGRTSTFKIKADKKPVALLADPRTTLLAKFEIRVL
;
A
#
# COMPACT_ATOMS: atom_id res chain seq x y z
N GLY A 1 8.50 4.98 -29.74
CA GLY A 1 7.40 5.51 -28.96
C GLY A 1 6.13 5.69 -29.77
N MET A 2 5.19 6.41 -29.22
CA MET A 2 3.88 6.64 -29.84
C MET A 2 3.94 7.81 -30.81
N LEU A 3 3.25 7.67 -31.96
CA LEU A 3 3.09 8.71 -32.98
C LEU A 3 1.65 9.20 -32.95
N VAL A 4 1.43 10.48 -32.61
CA VAL A 4 0.13 11.14 -32.73
C VAL A 4 -0.09 11.49 -34.19
N GLU A 5 -1.21 11.07 -34.76
CA GLU A 5 -1.58 11.31 -36.16
C GLU A 5 -2.53 12.49 -36.31
N SER A 6 -3.46 12.64 -35.37
CA SER A 6 -4.36 13.80 -35.33
C SER A 6 -4.98 13.98 -33.96
N VAL A 7 -5.44 15.20 -33.71
CA VAL A 7 -6.25 15.58 -32.54
C VAL A 7 -7.52 16.28 -33.02
N LEU A 8 -8.67 15.83 -32.53
CA LEU A 8 -9.96 16.43 -32.88
C LEU A 8 -10.62 17.02 -31.63
N PHE A 9 -11.27 18.16 -31.81
CA PHE A 9 -12.19 18.76 -30.85
C PHE A 9 -13.57 18.93 -31.53
N GLU A 10 -14.63 18.40 -30.92
CA GLU A 10 -15.98 18.39 -31.50
C GLU A 10 -15.98 17.88 -32.98
N ASN A 11 -15.25 16.80 -33.25
CA ASN A 11 -15.03 16.16 -34.56
C ASN A 11 -14.27 17.01 -35.59
N SER A 12 -13.75 18.18 -35.23
CA SER A 12 -12.94 19.03 -36.12
C SER A 12 -11.45 18.97 -35.73
N PRO A 13 -10.53 18.87 -36.71
CA PRO A 13 -9.10 18.91 -36.43
C PRO A 13 -8.68 20.18 -35.70
N VAL A 14 -7.81 20.03 -34.70
CA VAL A 14 -7.18 21.15 -33.98
C VAL A 14 -5.66 21.05 -34.05
N SER A 15 -4.99 22.17 -33.95
CA SER A 15 -3.53 22.22 -33.90
C SER A 15 -3.02 21.58 -32.61
N TYR A 16 -1.95 20.83 -32.74
CA TYR A 16 -1.28 20.22 -31.61
C TYR A 16 0.23 20.15 -31.82
N LYS A 17 0.97 19.98 -30.74
CA LYS A 17 2.41 19.74 -30.74
C LYS A 17 2.72 18.58 -29.80
N HIS A 18 3.38 17.54 -30.32
CA HIS A 18 3.84 16.39 -29.51
C HIS A 18 5.36 16.44 -29.41
N GLU A 19 5.85 16.88 -28.26
CA GLU A 19 7.28 16.99 -28.01
C GLU A 19 7.61 16.71 -26.53
N LYS A 20 8.81 16.22 -26.24
CA LYS A 20 9.32 15.93 -24.87
C LYS A 20 8.32 15.11 -24.05
N ASN A 21 7.69 14.12 -24.69
CA ASN A 21 6.66 13.24 -24.10
C ASN A 21 5.40 13.97 -23.59
N ALA A 22 5.14 15.18 -24.08
CA ALA A 22 3.93 15.94 -23.78
C ALA A 22 3.16 16.26 -25.07
N LEU A 23 1.83 16.15 -25.00
CA LEU A 23 0.92 16.54 -26.06
C LEU A 23 0.30 17.88 -25.70
N PHE A 24 0.66 18.93 -26.44
CA PHE A 24 0.09 20.26 -26.31
C PHE A 24 -1.02 20.41 -27.35
N ILE A 25 -2.21 20.79 -26.91
CA ILE A 25 -3.39 20.95 -27.77
C ILE A 25 -3.80 22.42 -27.74
N ASP A 26 -3.88 23.05 -28.92
CA ASP A 26 -4.36 24.43 -29.04
C ASP A 26 -5.88 24.45 -28.89
N LEU A 27 -6.36 25.09 -27.81
CA LEU A 27 -7.78 25.19 -27.55
C LEU A 27 -8.46 26.12 -28.55
N PRO A 28 -9.51 25.70 -29.25
CA PRO A 28 -10.17 26.51 -30.27
C PRO A 28 -10.95 27.69 -29.67
N LYS A 29 -11.21 27.69 -28.35
CA LYS A 29 -11.91 28.74 -27.61
C LYS A 29 -11.47 28.71 -26.13
N SER A 30 -11.70 29.79 -25.42
CA SER A 30 -11.53 29.84 -23.97
C SER A 30 -12.62 29.03 -23.25
N PHE A 31 -12.23 28.33 -22.19
CA PHE A 31 -13.13 27.56 -21.33
C PHE A 31 -13.21 28.19 -19.94
N GLY A 32 -14.40 28.27 -19.39
CA GLY A 32 -14.62 28.69 -18.02
C GLY A 32 -14.23 27.58 -17.03
N LYS A 33 -14.13 27.93 -15.75
CA LYS A 33 -13.90 26.97 -14.67
C LYS A 33 -15.01 25.89 -14.69
N ASN A 34 -14.64 24.62 -14.59
CA ASN A 34 -15.50 23.43 -14.63
C ASN A 34 -16.19 23.17 -15.99
N ALA A 35 -15.80 23.86 -17.08
CA ALA A 35 -16.25 23.49 -18.41
C ALA A 35 -15.69 22.14 -18.83
N ILE A 36 -16.49 21.34 -19.51
CA ILE A 36 -16.09 20.06 -20.08
C ILE A 36 -15.67 20.27 -21.53
N ALA A 37 -14.50 19.75 -21.89
CA ALA A 37 -14.02 19.71 -23.28
C ALA A 37 -13.67 18.26 -23.63
N THR A 38 -14.10 17.81 -24.82
CA THR A 38 -13.84 16.47 -25.31
C THR A 38 -12.89 16.52 -26.51
N PHE A 39 -11.81 15.77 -26.41
CA PHE A 39 -10.83 15.62 -27.47
C PHE A 39 -10.74 14.15 -27.90
N VAL A 40 -10.47 13.91 -29.19
CA VAL A 40 -10.10 12.62 -29.72
C VAL A 40 -8.64 12.70 -30.16
N VAL A 41 -7.81 11.81 -29.62
CA VAL A 41 -6.40 11.68 -30.02
C VAL A 41 -6.25 10.40 -30.79
N ILE A 42 -5.87 10.50 -32.07
CA ILE A 42 -5.58 9.36 -32.94
C ILE A 42 -4.07 9.14 -32.94
N TYR A 43 -3.65 7.97 -32.52
CA TYR A 43 -2.22 7.66 -32.40
C TYR A 43 -1.94 6.17 -32.60
N ARG A 44 -0.70 5.85 -32.92
CA ARG A 44 -0.21 4.48 -33.09
C ARG A 44 1.25 4.37 -32.67
N GLY A 45 1.73 3.14 -32.46
CA GLY A 45 3.14 2.87 -32.20
C GLY A 45 3.34 1.64 -31.34
N VAL A 46 4.60 1.43 -30.97
CA VAL A 46 5.03 0.47 -29.95
C VAL A 46 5.46 1.30 -28.74
N PRO A 47 4.80 1.16 -27.60
CA PRO A 47 5.17 1.88 -26.39
C PRO A 47 6.61 1.61 -25.98
N ALA A 48 7.31 2.63 -25.51
CA ALA A 48 8.68 2.49 -24.99
C ALA A 48 8.69 1.83 -23.59
N ASP A 49 7.62 2.03 -22.81
CA ASP A 49 7.41 1.49 -21.48
C ASP A 49 5.91 1.46 -21.15
N GLY A 50 5.53 1.03 -19.95
CA GLY A 50 4.15 1.03 -19.44
C GLY A 50 3.23 -0.04 -20.04
N LEU A 51 3.48 -0.55 -21.24
CA LEU A 51 2.79 -1.68 -21.85
C LEU A 51 3.81 -2.71 -22.35
N ARG A 52 3.93 -3.82 -21.64
CA ARG A 52 4.81 -4.93 -21.98
C ARG A 52 4.17 -5.78 -23.09
N ILE A 53 4.81 -5.80 -24.24
CA ILE A 53 4.49 -6.66 -25.38
C ILE A 53 5.53 -7.77 -25.41
N GLY A 54 5.16 -8.98 -25.00
CA GLY A 54 6.13 -10.07 -24.81
C GLY A 54 5.48 -11.44 -24.79
N ASN A 55 6.16 -12.39 -24.20
CA ASN A 55 5.65 -13.74 -24.03
C ASN A 55 5.40 -14.05 -22.56
N THR A 56 4.39 -14.87 -22.29
CA THR A 56 4.19 -15.53 -20.99
C THR A 56 5.33 -16.52 -20.72
N ARG A 57 5.43 -17.03 -19.49
CA ARG A 57 6.39 -18.10 -19.14
C ARG A 57 6.23 -19.38 -19.96
N HIS A 58 5.09 -19.55 -20.64
CA HIS A 58 4.80 -20.68 -21.53
C HIS A 58 5.11 -20.39 -22.99
N GLY A 59 5.71 -19.22 -23.31
CA GLY A 59 6.10 -18.84 -24.66
C GLY A 59 4.97 -18.27 -25.53
N GLU A 60 3.76 -18.11 -24.99
CA GLU A 60 2.63 -17.53 -25.71
C GLU A 60 2.67 -15.99 -25.66
N ARG A 61 2.35 -15.37 -26.81
CA ARG A 61 2.34 -13.90 -26.90
C ARG A 61 1.28 -13.28 -26.03
N SER A 62 1.64 -12.16 -25.39
CA SER A 62 0.78 -11.45 -24.44
C SER A 62 1.07 -9.96 -24.41
N PHE A 63 0.10 -9.18 -23.87
CA PHE A 63 0.17 -7.73 -23.72
C PHE A 63 -0.35 -7.38 -22.33
N PHE A 64 0.51 -6.81 -21.50
CA PHE A 64 0.15 -6.43 -20.14
C PHE A 64 0.73 -5.05 -19.81
N ASN A 65 -0.09 -4.18 -19.29
CA ASN A 65 0.45 -2.94 -18.76
C ASN A 65 1.15 -3.16 -17.41
N GLU A 66 2.03 -2.21 -17.10
CA GLU A 66 2.58 -1.97 -15.77
C GLU A 66 2.89 -0.47 -15.69
N ASN A 67 2.07 0.26 -14.96
CA ASN A 67 2.00 1.72 -15.02
C ASN A 67 2.72 2.42 -13.86
N TRP A 68 3.10 1.69 -12.82
CA TRP A 68 3.72 2.24 -11.63
C TRP A 68 5.10 2.85 -11.90
N PRO A 69 5.45 4.07 -11.40
CA PRO A 69 4.52 5.00 -10.73
C PRO A 69 3.85 5.96 -11.74
N ASN A 70 4.43 6.20 -12.92
CA ASN A 70 3.98 7.19 -13.90
C ASN A 70 4.33 6.76 -15.34
N ARG A 71 4.08 5.45 -15.67
CA ARG A 71 4.37 4.88 -16.99
C ARG A 71 3.17 4.77 -17.91
N THR A 72 1.96 5.18 -17.46
CA THR A 72 0.75 5.22 -18.31
C THR A 72 0.94 6.14 -19.50
N ARG A 73 1.63 7.25 -19.32
CA ARG A 73 1.97 8.23 -20.37
C ARG A 73 2.73 7.68 -21.56
N HIS A 74 3.34 6.50 -21.43
CA HIS A 74 4.08 5.88 -22.54
C HIS A 74 3.19 5.21 -23.57
N TRP A 75 1.91 4.94 -23.23
CA TRP A 75 0.97 4.26 -24.13
C TRP A 75 -0.43 4.85 -24.18
N LEU A 76 -0.79 5.74 -23.24
CA LEU A 76 -2.04 6.49 -23.25
C LEU A 76 -1.77 7.98 -23.09
N PRO A 77 -2.47 8.88 -23.85
CA PRO A 77 -2.49 10.30 -23.59
C PRO A 77 -3.33 10.56 -22.34
N THR A 78 -2.71 10.84 -21.21
CA THR A 78 -3.37 11.02 -19.92
C THR A 78 -2.59 11.98 -19.02
N VAL A 79 -3.27 12.55 -18.02
CA VAL A 79 -2.60 13.17 -16.87
C VAL A 79 -2.08 12.04 -15.99
N ASP A 80 -0.78 11.81 -16.03
CA ASP A 80 -0.14 10.68 -15.36
C ASP A 80 0.41 11.10 -14.00
N HIS A 81 -0.51 11.30 -13.06
CA HIS A 81 -0.22 11.70 -11.69
C HIS A 81 -1.29 11.13 -10.73
N PRO A 82 -0.92 10.74 -9.49
CA PRO A 82 -1.88 10.12 -8.56
C PRO A 82 -3.09 10.98 -8.22
N TYR A 83 -2.99 12.32 -8.24
CA TYR A 83 -4.11 13.20 -7.93
C TYR A 83 -5.23 13.17 -8.99
N ASP A 84 -4.95 12.73 -10.22
CA ASP A 84 -5.93 12.78 -11.32
C ASP A 84 -6.69 11.47 -11.43
N LYS A 85 -7.87 11.43 -10.85
CA LYS A 85 -8.77 10.28 -10.93
C LYS A 85 -9.81 10.47 -12.01
N ALA A 86 -9.96 9.44 -12.87
CA ALA A 86 -10.96 9.42 -13.93
C ALA A 86 -11.65 8.06 -14.03
N THR A 87 -12.88 8.03 -14.50
CA THR A 87 -13.49 6.81 -15.03
C THR A 87 -12.82 6.45 -16.35
N ASN A 88 -12.83 5.15 -16.70
CA ASN A 88 -12.28 4.73 -17.98
C ASN A 88 -13.13 3.65 -18.64
N GLU A 89 -13.03 3.57 -19.96
CA GLU A 89 -13.57 2.51 -20.78
C GLU A 89 -12.49 2.02 -21.75
N PHE A 90 -12.27 0.71 -21.78
CA PHE A 90 -11.38 0.06 -22.74
C PHE A 90 -12.19 -0.75 -23.73
N ILE A 91 -12.19 -0.33 -25.01
CA ILE A 91 -12.81 -1.03 -26.13
C ILE A 91 -11.69 -1.59 -26.98
N ILE A 92 -11.44 -2.89 -26.88
CA ILE A 92 -10.28 -3.56 -27.43
C ILE A 92 -10.69 -4.52 -28.54
N THR A 93 -10.16 -4.31 -29.72
CA THR A 93 -10.22 -5.30 -30.80
C THR A 93 -8.94 -6.12 -30.84
N ALA A 94 -9.07 -7.42 -30.66
CA ALA A 94 -7.95 -8.36 -30.62
C ALA A 94 -8.25 -9.63 -31.43
N PRO A 95 -7.23 -10.43 -31.80
CA PRO A 95 -7.44 -11.76 -32.36
C PRO A 95 -8.36 -12.61 -31.45
N SER A 96 -9.30 -13.35 -32.10
CA SER A 96 -10.40 -14.05 -31.41
C SER A 96 -9.97 -15.07 -30.35
N HIS A 97 -8.72 -15.57 -30.44
CA HIS A 97 -8.15 -16.55 -29.49
C HIS A 97 -7.70 -15.93 -28.16
N TYR A 98 -7.56 -14.60 -28.06
CA TYR A 98 -7.23 -13.93 -26.82
C TYR A 98 -8.47 -13.65 -25.96
N GLN A 99 -8.30 -13.64 -24.66
CA GLN A 99 -9.20 -12.97 -23.72
C GLN A 99 -8.59 -11.63 -23.32
N VAL A 100 -9.45 -10.66 -23.05
CA VAL A 100 -9.07 -9.33 -22.60
C VAL A 100 -9.62 -9.10 -21.20
N ILE A 101 -8.80 -8.67 -20.26
CA ILE A 101 -9.20 -8.24 -18.93
C ILE A 101 -8.83 -6.78 -18.71
N SER A 102 -9.73 -6.01 -18.07
CA SER A 102 -9.50 -4.64 -17.66
C SER A 102 -10.23 -4.31 -16.35
N ASN A 103 -10.16 -3.06 -15.92
CA ASN A 103 -10.88 -2.54 -14.75
C ASN A 103 -12.41 -2.60 -14.95
N GLY A 104 -13.14 -2.64 -13.82
CA GLY A 104 -14.60 -2.52 -13.83
C GLY A 104 -15.34 -3.76 -14.38
N LEU A 105 -16.46 -3.55 -15.04
CA LEU A 105 -17.33 -4.60 -15.58
C LEU A 105 -17.12 -4.83 -17.07
N LEU A 106 -17.26 -6.09 -17.50
CA LEU A 106 -17.39 -6.45 -18.89
C LEU A 106 -18.77 -5.98 -19.39
N VAL A 107 -18.76 -5.06 -20.35
CA VAL A 107 -19.99 -4.49 -20.95
C VAL A 107 -20.38 -5.26 -22.19
N GLU A 108 -19.39 -5.63 -23.01
CA GLU A 108 -19.62 -6.30 -24.29
C GLU A 108 -18.44 -7.22 -24.64
N GLU A 109 -18.75 -8.39 -25.18
CA GLU A 109 -17.80 -9.21 -25.94
C GLU A 109 -18.51 -9.66 -27.22
N SER A 110 -18.05 -9.19 -28.40
CA SER A 110 -18.67 -9.42 -29.69
C SER A 110 -17.65 -9.96 -30.73
N ILE A 111 -18.04 -10.96 -31.47
CA ILE A 111 -17.25 -11.47 -32.59
C ILE A 111 -17.44 -10.52 -33.77
N ILE A 112 -16.37 -9.86 -34.22
CA ILE A 112 -16.39 -8.98 -35.37
C ILE A 112 -16.32 -9.81 -36.67
N ASN A 113 -15.43 -10.80 -36.71
CA ASN A 113 -15.24 -11.73 -37.82
C ASN A 113 -14.55 -13.02 -37.32
N ALA A 114 -14.25 -13.96 -38.19
CA ALA A 114 -13.62 -15.25 -37.85
C ALA A 114 -12.29 -15.11 -37.08
N ASN A 115 -11.59 -13.99 -37.21
CA ASN A 115 -10.25 -13.79 -36.65
C ASN A 115 -10.18 -12.73 -35.53
N GLN A 116 -11.24 -11.95 -35.30
CA GLN A 116 -11.22 -10.80 -34.42
C GLN A 116 -12.47 -10.73 -33.58
N LYS A 117 -12.29 -10.33 -32.31
CA LYS A 117 -13.38 -9.95 -31.42
C LYS A 117 -13.13 -8.60 -30.76
N LEU A 118 -14.20 -7.94 -30.40
CA LEU A 118 -14.24 -6.72 -29.59
C LEU A 118 -14.55 -7.12 -28.14
N THR A 119 -13.85 -6.53 -27.21
CA THR A 119 -14.13 -6.65 -25.78
C THR A 119 -14.20 -5.25 -25.17
N HIS A 120 -15.30 -4.92 -24.50
CA HIS A 120 -15.53 -3.61 -23.89
C HIS A 120 -15.64 -3.74 -22.36
N TRP A 121 -14.72 -3.08 -21.67
CA TRP A 121 -14.69 -2.97 -20.21
C TRP A 121 -14.98 -1.52 -19.79
N LYS A 122 -15.69 -1.36 -18.67
CA LYS A 122 -16.04 -0.05 -18.11
C LYS A 122 -15.80 0.02 -16.63
N GLN A 123 -14.95 0.96 -16.22
CA GLN A 123 -14.69 1.32 -14.82
C GLN A 123 -15.49 2.57 -14.46
N SER A 124 -16.51 2.43 -13.60
CA SER A 124 -17.41 3.52 -13.23
C SER A 124 -16.92 4.33 -12.03
N VAL A 125 -16.08 3.72 -11.19
CA VAL A 125 -15.45 4.40 -10.06
C VAL A 125 -14.19 5.11 -10.55
N PRO A 126 -14.02 6.43 -10.31
CA PRO A 126 -12.81 7.13 -10.72
C PRO A 126 -11.55 6.58 -10.05
N ILE A 127 -10.51 6.33 -10.83
CA ILE A 127 -9.22 5.81 -10.39
C ILE A 127 -8.07 6.60 -11.02
N SER A 128 -6.92 6.64 -10.36
CA SER A 128 -5.69 7.23 -10.92
C SER A 128 -5.16 6.40 -12.09
N SER A 129 -4.48 7.05 -13.04
CA SER A 129 -4.02 6.42 -14.28
C SER A 129 -3.11 5.21 -14.07
N TRP A 130 -2.29 5.21 -13.03
CA TRP A 130 -1.40 4.09 -12.72
C TRP A 130 -2.13 2.81 -12.29
N LEU A 131 -3.43 2.91 -11.94
CA LEU A 131 -4.30 1.80 -11.60
C LEU A 131 -5.04 1.18 -12.79
N TYR A 132 -4.88 1.72 -14.01
CA TYR A 132 -5.51 1.15 -15.20
C TYR A 132 -4.96 -0.25 -15.50
N VAL A 133 -5.83 -1.11 -16.03
CA VAL A 133 -5.52 -2.49 -16.39
C VAL A 133 -5.77 -2.73 -17.87
N LEU A 134 -4.78 -3.31 -18.51
CA LEU A 134 -4.94 -3.98 -19.81
C LEU A 134 -4.14 -5.28 -19.77
N GLY A 135 -4.84 -6.41 -19.76
CA GLY A 135 -4.27 -7.73 -19.90
C GLY A 135 -4.86 -8.45 -21.11
N VAL A 136 -4.04 -8.79 -22.10
CA VAL A 136 -4.46 -9.53 -23.30
C VAL A 136 -3.59 -10.76 -23.43
N ALA A 137 -4.18 -11.92 -23.25
CA ALA A 137 -3.51 -13.22 -23.32
C ALA A 137 -4.53 -14.34 -23.57
N ARG A 138 -4.03 -15.57 -23.71
CA ARG A 138 -4.90 -16.75 -23.56
C ARG A 138 -5.06 -17.03 -22.07
N PHE A 139 -6.30 -17.00 -21.58
CA PHE A 139 -6.62 -17.24 -20.19
C PHE A 139 -7.57 -18.42 -20.00
N ALA A 140 -7.39 -19.15 -18.91
CA ALA A 140 -8.44 -19.89 -18.25
C ALA A 140 -9.05 -18.97 -17.18
N VAL A 141 -10.37 -18.82 -17.20
CA VAL A 141 -11.09 -17.91 -16.33
C VAL A 141 -12.02 -18.71 -15.41
N GLN A 142 -12.01 -18.38 -14.12
CA GLN A 142 -12.92 -18.93 -13.14
C GLN A 142 -13.65 -17.78 -12.41
N TYR A 143 -14.96 -17.87 -12.36
CA TYR A 143 -15.81 -17.10 -11.46
C TYR A 143 -15.84 -17.87 -10.14
N VAL A 144 -15.05 -17.42 -9.18
CA VAL A 144 -14.77 -18.19 -7.96
C VAL A 144 -15.89 -18.08 -6.96
N ASP A 145 -16.40 -16.86 -6.75
CA ASP A 145 -17.35 -16.54 -5.70
C ASP A 145 -17.97 -15.17 -5.95
N GLU A 146 -18.84 -14.76 -5.03
CA GLU A 146 -19.47 -13.44 -4.98
C GLU A 146 -19.28 -12.85 -3.59
N PHE A 147 -18.98 -11.57 -3.51
CA PHE A 147 -18.92 -10.80 -2.27
C PHE A 147 -19.82 -9.56 -2.38
N MET A 148 -20.92 -9.53 -1.63
CA MET A 148 -21.89 -8.42 -1.62
C MET A 148 -22.36 -7.99 -3.03
N GLY A 149 -22.69 -8.95 -3.89
CA GLY A 149 -23.13 -8.72 -5.28
C GLY A 149 -21.98 -8.44 -6.26
N LYS A 150 -20.72 -8.57 -5.85
CA LYS A 150 -19.55 -8.30 -6.67
C LYS A 150 -18.79 -9.60 -6.95
N GLN A 151 -18.51 -9.86 -8.21
CA GLN A 151 -17.85 -11.10 -8.63
C GLN A 151 -16.39 -11.14 -8.18
N ILE A 152 -15.97 -12.31 -7.71
CA ILE A 152 -14.56 -12.66 -7.50
C ILE A 152 -14.12 -13.56 -8.64
N GLN A 153 -13.10 -13.18 -9.38
CA GLN A 153 -12.61 -13.85 -10.58
C GLN A 153 -11.16 -14.27 -10.44
N THR A 154 -10.77 -15.32 -11.13
CA THR A 154 -9.36 -15.75 -11.31
C THR A 154 -9.07 -15.93 -12.78
N TRP A 155 -7.99 -15.27 -13.28
CA TRP A 155 -7.53 -15.27 -14.66
C TRP A 155 -6.09 -15.76 -14.70
N VAL A 156 -5.87 -16.98 -15.18
CA VAL A 156 -4.54 -17.60 -15.24
C VAL A 156 -4.31 -18.22 -16.62
N TYR A 157 -3.09 -18.51 -16.96
CA TYR A 157 -2.82 -19.18 -18.24
C TYR A 157 -3.41 -20.59 -18.25
N PRO A 158 -3.86 -21.11 -19.41
CA PRO A 158 -4.47 -22.43 -19.50
C PRO A 158 -3.60 -23.56 -18.94
N GLN A 159 -2.27 -23.45 -19.07
CA GLN A 159 -1.29 -24.42 -18.56
C GLN A 159 -1.16 -24.38 -17.04
N ASP A 160 -1.55 -23.30 -16.42
CA ASP A 160 -1.52 -23.09 -14.96
C ASP A 160 -2.91 -23.16 -14.31
N ARG A 161 -3.95 -23.51 -15.07
CA ARG A 161 -5.34 -23.46 -14.68
C ARG A 161 -5.60 -24.05 -13.28
N ASP A 162 -5.26 -25.31 -13.09
CA ASP A 162 -5.60 -26.02 -11.85
C ASP A 162 -4.79 -25.47 -10.65
N LYS A 163 -3.53 -25.08 -10.90
CA LYS A 163 -2.67 -24.44 -9.89
C LYS A 163 -3.22 -23.07 -9.47
N GLY A 164 -3.51 -22.21 -10.44
CA GLY A 164 -3.96 -20.86 -10.19
C GLY A 164 -5.35 -20.80 -9.56
N PHE A 165 -6.29 -21.64 -10.02
CA PHE A 165 -7.61 -21.73 -9.42
C PHE A 165 -7.53 -22.21 -7.97
N PHE A 166 -6.64 -23.16 -7.68
CA PHE A 166 -6.37 -23.58 -6.32
C PHE A 166 -5.75 -22.46 -5.46
N ASP A 167 -4.76 -21.76 -5.99
CA ASP A 167 -3.96 -20.77 -5.27
C ASP A 167 -4.77 -19.53 -4.88
N PHE A 168 -5.65 -19.01 -5.76
CA PHE A 168 -6.37 -17.75 -5.56
C PHE A 168 -7.73 -17.87 -4.86
N VAL A 169 -8.30 -19.06 -4.78
CA VAL A 169 -9.61 -19.27 -4.10
C VAL A 169 -9.58 -18.80 -2.65
N SER A 170 -8.48 -18.99 -1.97
CA SER A 170 -8.27 -18.55 -0.59
C SER A 170 -6.97 -17.74 -0.51
N PRO A 171 -6.94 -16.58 0.15
CA PRO A 171 -7.94 -16.08 1.12
C PRO A 171 -8.86 -14.96 0.58
N THR A 172 -8.99 -14.75 -0.73
CA THR A 172 -9.57 -13.54 -1.35
C THR A 172 -10.89 -13.08 -0.70
N LYS A 173 -11.89 -13.94 -0.58
CA LYS A 173 -13.19 -13.55 -0.02
C LYS A 173 -13.11 -13.19 1.46
N GLU A 174 -12.33 -13.95 2.22
CA GLU A 174 -12.14 -13.71 3.66
C GLU A 174 -11.48 -12.35 3.91
N VAL A 175 -10.47 -11.99 3.12
CA VAL A 175 -9.77 -10.70 3.17
C VAL A 175 -10.73 -9.56 2.83
N LEU A 176 -11.53 -9.68 1.75
CA LEU A 176 -12.57 -8.72 1.41
C LEU A 176 -13.57 -8.51 2.56
N GLY A 177 -13.99 -9.59 3.20
CA GLY A 177 -14.87 -9.56 4.36
C GLY A 177 -14.26 -8.83 5.55
N PHE A 178 -13.02 -9.14 5.88
CA PHE A 178 -12.30 -8.51 6.97
C PHE A 178 -12.16 -6.99 6.76
N TYR A 179 -11.65 -6.55 5.59
CA TYR A 179 -11.46 -5.13 5.34
C TYR A 179 -12.78 -4.37 5.22
N SER A 180 -13.81 -4.98 4.61
CA SER A 180 -15.14 -4.36 4.58
C SER A 180 -15.72 -4.15 5.97
N ASN A 181 -15.48 -5.07 6.90
CA ASN A 181 -15.93 -4.95 8.29
C ASN A 181 -15.05 -4.02 9.12
N TYR A 182 -13.75 -3.99 8.88
CA TYR A 182 -12.83 -3.17 9.67
C TYR A 182 -12.84 -1.72 9.21
N VAL A 183 -12.81 -1.47 7.90
CA VAL A 183 -12.62 -0.14 7.28
C VAL A 183 -13.93 0.44 6.76
N GLY A 184 -14.59 -0.28 5.84
CA GLY A 184 -15.77 0.17 5.12
C GLY A 184 -16.00 -0.58 3.81
N PRO A 185 -17.02 -0.21 3.02
CA PRO A 185 -17.39 -0.98 1.85
C PRO A 185 -16.29 -1.03 0.78
N PHE A 186 -16.14 -2.17 0.13
CA PHE A 186 -15.28 -2.31 -1.05
C PHE A 186 -15.78 -1.44 -2.21
N ALA A 187 -14.90 -0.61 -2.79
CA ALA A 187 -15.31 0.46 -3.70
C ALA A 187 -15.69 -0.01 -5.10
N TYR A 188 -15.13 -1.12 -5.59
CA TYR A 188 -15.17 -1.49 -7.00
C TYR A 188 -16.24 -2.50 -7.34
N GLU A 189 -16.46 -2.72 -8.65
CA GLU A 189 -17.55 -3.50 -9.19
C GLU A 189 -17.28 -5.03 -9.17
N LYS A 190 -16.00 -5.43 -9.21
CA LYS A 190 -15.52 -6.81 -9.12
C LYS A 190 -14.15 -6.86 -8.45
N LEU A 191 -13.66 -8.05 -8.15
CA LEU A 191 -12.25 -8.31 -7.88
C LEU A 191 -11.76 -9.47 -8.75
N ALA A 192 -10.75 -9.22 -9.58
CA ALA A 192 -10.09 -10.25 -10.36
C ALA A 192 -8.63 -10.44 -9.92
N ASN A 193 -8.22 -11.69 -9.69
CA ASN A 193 -6.82 -12.07 -9.51
C ASN A 193 -6.26 -12.55 -10.85
N ILE A 194 -5.20 -11.92 -11.35
CA ILE A 194 -4.72 -12.13 -12.70
C ILE A 194 -3.23 -12.50 -12.69
N GLN A 195 -2.89 -13.64 -13.26
CA GLN A 195 -1.51 -14.03 -13.52
C GLN A 195 -0.92 -13.16 -14.63
N SER A 196 0.24 -12.53 -14.39
CA SER A 196 0.85 -11.57 -15.30
C SER A 196 2.37 -11.70 -15.38
N PRO A 197 2.96 -11.53 -16.58
CA PRO A 197 4.41 -11.48 -16.76
C PRO A 197 4.97 -10.07 -16.50
N SER A 198 4.11 -9.06 -16.27
CA SER A 198 4.55 -7.67 -16.13
C SER A 198 5.10 -7.34 -14.75
N VAL A 199 4.78 -8.14 -13.73
CA VAL A 199 5.16 -7.90 -12.33
C VAL A 199 5.89 -9.10 -11.72
N GLY A 200 6.72 -8.86 -10.69
CA GLY A 200 7.43 -9.94 -9.98
C GLY A 200 6.77 -10.37 -8.67
N GLY A 201 5.98 -9.49 -8.08
CA GLY A 201 5.14 -9.66 -6.88
C GLY A 201 3.68 -9.49 -7.23
N GLY A 202 2.99 -8.60 -6.50
CA GLY A 202 1.68 -8.09 -6.86
C GLY A 202 1.76 -6.71 -7.47
N MET A 203 0.66 -6.28 -8.06
CA MET A 203 0.39 -4.90 -8.47
C MET A 203 -1.11 -4.65 -8.25
N GLU A 204 -1.40 -3.76 -7.39
CA GLU A 204 -2.70 -3.46 -6.80
C GLU A 204 -3.73 -2.83 -7.74
N THR A 205 -3.56 -2.93 -9.02
CA THR A 205 -4.45 -2.28 -10.00
C THR A 205 -5.93 -2.45 -9.64
N ALA A 206 -6.71 -1.37 -9.82
CA ALA A 206 -8.06 -1.28 -9.27
C ALA A 206 -9.01 -2.34 -9.86
N SER A 207 -9.72 -3.06 -9.00
CA SER A 207 -10.69 -4.12 -9.34
C SER A 207 -10.13 -5.35 -10.06
N ALA A 208 -8.83 -5.34 -10.46
CA ALA A 208 -8.21 -6.38 -11.27
C ALA A 208 -6.70 -6.41 -11.01
N ILE A 209 -6.26 -7.22 -10.06
CA ILE A 209 -4.91 -7.24 -9.48
C ILE A 209 -4.00 -8.14 -10.30
N PHE A 210 -2.80 -7.66 -10.66
CA PHE A 210 -1.78 -8.49 -11.29
C PHE A 210 -0.89 -9.18 -10.27
N TYR A 211 -0.61 -10.45 -10.50
CA TYR A 211 0.32 -11.28 -9.73
C TYR A 211 1.36 -11.91 -10.62
N GLY A 212 2.62 -11.86 -10.19
CA GLY A 212 3.73 -12.41 -10.95
C GLY A 212 3.58 -13.91 -11.24
N GLU A 213 3.96 -14.31 -12.43
CA GLU A 213 3.83 -15.69 -12.94
C GLU A 213 4.39 -16.74 -11.96
N ASN A 214 5.50 -16.42 -11.27
CA ASN A 214 6.18 -17.34 -10.35
C ASN A 214 5.42 -17.56 -9.02
N LEU A 215 4.44 -16.73 -8.72
CA LEU A 215 3.60 -16.91 -7.53
C LEU A 215 2.56 -18.02 -7.72
N VAL A 216 2.17 -18.30 -8.98
CA VAL A 216 1.21 -19.36 -9.30
C VAL A 216 1.94 -20.69 -9.37
N ASN A 217 1.85 -21.51 -8.31
CA ASN A 217 2.60 -22.74 -8.16
C ASN A 217 1.77 -23.96 -7.66
N GLY A 218 0.52 -23.74 -7.28
CA GLY A 218 -0.40 -24.78 -6.80
C GLY A 218 -0.17 -25.20 -5.34
N LYS A 219 0.50 -24.37 -4.51
CA LYS A 219 0.87 -24.70 -3.14
C LYS A 219 0.16 -23.88 -2.08
N ARG A 220 -0.50 -22.78 -2.46
CA ARG A 220 -1.02 -21.77 -1.50
C ARG A 220 0.03 -21.35 -0.49
N ASP A 221 1.27 -21.17 -0.95
CA ASP A 221 2.35 -20.87 -0.04
C ASP A 221 2.17 -19.51 0.68
N VAL A 222 2.89 -19.35 1.79
CA VAL A 222 2.78 -18.16 2.64
C VAL A 222 3.11 -16.88 1.87
N ARG A 223 4.04 -16.95 0.90
CA ARG A 223 4.43 -15.78 0.11
C ARG A 223 3.27 -15.30 -0.77
N LEU A 224 2.66 -16.20 -1.56
CA LEU A 224 1.50 -15.84 -2.38
C LEU A 224 0.36 -15.31 -1.52
N ARG A 225 0.03 -16.03 -0.45
CA ARG A 225 -1.03 -15.65 0.49
C ARG A 225 -0.83 -14.21 1.00
N ASN A 226 0.38 -13.89 1.46
CA ASN A 226 0.67 -12.56 2.01
C ASN A 226 0.63 -11.47 0.93
N VAL A 227 1.08 -11.76 -0.29
CA VAL A 227 0.94 -10.84 -1.43
C VAL A 227 -0.55 -10.63 -1.75
N VAL A 228 -1.37 -11.67 -1.82
CA VAL A 228 -2.82 -11.53 -2.08
C VAL A 228 -3.49 -10.65 -1.02
N ILE A 229 -3.17 -10.85 0.26
CA ILE A 229 -3.73 -10.02 1.35
C ILE A 229 -3.32 -8.54 1.18
N HIS A 230 -2.06 -8.29 0.84
CA HIS A 230 -1.50 -6.96 0.64
C HIS A 230 -2.16 -6.23 -0.54
N GLU A 231 -2.23 -6.87 -1.71
CA GLU A 231 -2.82 -6.24 -2.90
C GLU A 231 -4.33 -5.98 -2.75
N ILE A 232 -5.02 -6.81 -1.96
CA ILE A 232 -6.43 -6.55 -1.65
C ILE A 232 -6.57 -5.38 -0.68
N ALA A 233 -5.65 -5.19 0.28
CA ALA A 233 -5.68 -4.04 1.19
C ALA A 233 -5.57 -2.70 0.44
N HIS A 234 -4.77 -2.68 -0.61
CA HIS A 234 -4.64 -1.52 -1.48
C HIS A 234 -5.97 -1.07 -2.10
N GLN A 235 -6.95 -1.96 -2.29
CA GLN A 235 -8.24 -1.55 -2.85
C GLN A 235 -8.95 -0.49 -1.98
N TRP A 236 -8.62 -0.43 -0.68
CA TRP A 236 -9.03 0.64 0.24
C TRP A 236 -8.00 1.77 0.30
N PHE A 237 -6.71 1.42 0.47
CA PHE A 237 -5.60 2.36 0.71
C PHE A 237 -4.60 2.31 -0.44
N GLY A 238 -4.46 3.41 -1.17
CA GLY A 238 -3.78 3.52 -2.44
C GLY A 238 -4.76 3.67 -3.61
N ASN A 239 -5.86 2.91 -3.62
CA ASN A 239 -6.82 2.91 -4.72
C ASN A 239 -8.05 3.78 -4.44
N ALA A 240 -8.93 3.39 -3.51
CA ALA A 240 -10.11 4.20 -3.18
C ALA A 240 -9.71 5.51 -2.49
N VAL A 241 -8.85 5.44 -1.49
CA VAL A 241 -8.19 6.60 -0.89
C VAL A 241 -6.76 6.62 -1.40
N THR A 242 -6.43 7.55 -2.28
CA THR A 242 -5.13 7.61 -2.98
C THR A 242 -4.33 8.80 -2.47
N GLU A 243 -3.03 8.63 -2.33
CA GLU A 243 -2.09 9.73 -2.04
C GLU A 243 -2.20 10.86 -3.08
N SER A 244 -2.04 12.08 -2.65
CA SER A 244 -2.05 13.25 -3.54
C SER A 244 -0.73 13.46 -4.27
N THR A 245 0.36 12.99 -3.67
CA THR A 245 1.73 13.08 -4.21
C THR A 245 2.50 11.81 -3.90
N TRP A 246 3.54 11.54 -4.65
CA TRP A 246 4.40 10.37 -4.42
C TRP A 246 5.18 10.44 -3.10
N ASP A 247 5.35 11.63 -2.50
CA ASP A 247 5.94 11.78 -1.18
C ASP A 247 5.06 11.18 -0.07
N ASP A 248 3.75 11.12 -0.31
CA ASP A 248 2.76 10.49 0.57
C ASP A 248 2.53 8.98 0.29
N ALA A 249 3.37 8.32 -0.51
CA ALA A 249 3.20 6.92 -0.92
C ALA A 249 3.10 5.92 0.27
N TRP A 250 3.55 6.29 1.47
CA TRP A 250 3.35 5.49 2.68
C TRP A 250 1.87 5.34 3.06
N LEU A 251 0.98 6.26 2.64
CA LEU A 251 -0.48 6.15 2.81
C LEU A 251 -1.09 5.02 1.98
N SER A 252 -0.40 4.58 0.93
CA SER A 252 -0.70 3.36 0.17
C SER A 252 0.03 2.17 0.79
N GLU A 253 1.35 2.11 0.66
CA GLU A 253 2.18 0.95 0.96
C GLU A 253 2.29 0.63 2.46
N GLY A 254 2.43 1.64 3.30
CA GLY A 254 2.48 1.48 4.75
C GLY A 254 1.14 0.98 5.29
N PHE A 255 0.04 1.48 4.75
CA PHE A 255 -1.30 1.01 5.08
C PHE A 255 -1.51 -0.44 4.63
N ALA A 256 -1.24 -0.76 3.36
CA ALA A 256 -1.41 -2.13 2.88
C ALA A 256 -0.55 -3.12 3.65
N THR A 257 0.69 -2.76 4.00
CA THR A 257 1.57 -3.59 4.84
C THR A 257 0.99 -3.77 6.24
N TYR A 258 0.51 -2.71 6.88
CA TYR A 258 -0.06 -2.80 8.23
C TYR A 258 -1.38 -3.57 8.25
N PHE A 259 -2.25 -3.32 7.27
CA PHE A 259 -3.53 -4.04 7.17
C PHE A 259 -3.33 -5.53 6.82
N THR A 260 -2.26 -5.87 6.11
CA THR A 260 -1.82 -7.27 5.97
C THR A 260 -1.53 -7.89 7.33
N MET A 261 -0.76 -7.20 8.18
CA MET A 261 -0.46 -7.68 9.54
C MET A 261 -1.72 -7.77 10.42
N LEU A 262 -2.65 -6.81 10.30
CA LEU A 262 -3.93 -6.85 11.02
C LEU A 262 -4.81 -8.04 10.58
N PHE A 263 -4.86 -8.34 9.29
CA PHE A 263 -5.56 -9.53 8.82
C PHE A 263 -4.89 -10.80 9.34
N GLN A 264 -3.56 -10.84 9.37
CA GLN A 264 -2.82 -11.97 9.93
C GLN A 264 -3.05 -12.14 11.44
N GLU A 265 -3.18 -11.04 12.20
CA GLU A 265 -3.60 -11.08 13.61
C GLU A 265 -4.98 -11.73 13.76
N TYR A 266 -5.93 -11.31 12.92
CA TYR A 266 -7.30 -11.83 12.91
C TYR A 266 -7.36 -13.32 12.53
N ALA A 267 -6.68 -13.70 11.45
CA ALA A 267 -6.83 -15.03 10.86
C ALA A 267 -5.89 -16.09 11.48
N TYR A 268 -4.70 -15.67 11.96
CA TYR A 268 -3.64 -16.58 12.38
C TYR A 268 -3.13 -16.32 13.82
N GLY A 269 -3.67 -15.29 14.48
CA GLY A 269 -3.39 -15.00 15.90
C GLY A 269 -2.26 -14.00 16.13
N THR A 270 -2.22 -13.48 17.37
CA THR A 270 -1.31 -12.39 17.80
C THR A 270 0.17 -12.76 17.67
N SER A 271 0.55 -14.03 17.81
CA SER A 271 1.96 -14.43 17.65
C SER A 271 2.48 -14.17 16.24
N VAL A 272 1.68 -14.46 15.21
CA VAL A 272 2.06 -14.18 13.80
C VAL A 272 2.19 -12.68 13.57
N TYR A 273 1.26 -11.89 14.08
CA TYR A 273 1.32 -10.44 14.02
C TYR A 273 2.60 -9.86 14.65
N VAL A 274 2.93 -10.27 15.86
CA VAL A 274 4.14 -9.84 16.57
C VAL A 274 5.41 -10.26 15.83
N ASP A 275 5.44 -11.45 15.24
CA ASP A 275 6.58 -11.89 14.43
C ASP A 275 6.77 -11.05 13.16
N GLU A 276 5.70 -10.67 12.49
CA GLU A 276 5.78 -9.76 11.32
C GLU A 276 6.24 -8.36 11.73
N LEU A 277 5.78 -7.81 12.85
CA LEU A 277 6.29 -6.55 13.40
C LEU A 277 7.80 -6.62 13.71
N LYS A 278 8.28 -7.70 14.30
CA LYS A 278 9.72 -7.89 14.58
C LYS A 278 10.56 -8.00 13.31
N LYS A 279 10.06 -8.71 12.28
CA LYS A 279 10.70 -8.77 10.96
C LYS A 279 10.76 -7.38 10.32
N ALA A 280 9.66 -6.63 10.36
CA ALA A 280 9.59 -5.27 9.84
C ALA A 280 10.58 -4.35 10.58
N ARG A 281 10.63 -4.39 11.92
CA ARG A 281 11.61 -3.63 12.73
C ARG A 281 13.06 -3.95 12.32
N THR A 282 13.37 -5.22 12.11
CA THR A 282 14.70 -5.63 11.66
C THR A 282 15.06 -5.05 10.28
N ARG A 283 14.12 -5.06 9.32
CA ARG A 283 14.33 -4.45 7.98
C ARG A 283 14.57 -2.95 8.08
N ILE A 284 13.78 -2.24 8.90
CA ILE A 284 13.93 -0.81 9.15
C ILE A 284 15.31 -0.50 9.72
N LEU A 285 15.74 -1.22 10.76
CA LEU A 285 17.05 -1.02 11.38
C LEU A 285 18.19 -1.28 10.40
N ASN A 286 18.07 -2.32 9.56
CA ASN A 286 19.03 -2.62 8.51
C ASN A 286 19.09 -1.54 7.41
N PHE A 287 17.95 -0.93 7.09
CA PHE A 287 17.91 0.20 6.15
C PHE A 287 18.66 1.42 6.72
N TYR A 288 18.39 1.78 7.97
CA TYR A 288 19.07 2.90 8.62
C TYR A 288 20.57 2.72 8.79
N ASN A 289 21.06 1.48 8.87
CA ASN A 289 22.50 1.21 8.85
C ASN A 289 23.15 1.57 7.50
N LYS A 290 22.36 1.67 6.42
CA LYS A 290 22.82 2.03 5.07
C LYS A 290 22.58 3.51 4.75
N ASP A 291 21.43 4.02 5.18
CA ASP A 291 21.03 5.42 4.97
C ASP A 291 20.31 5.95 6.23
N SER A 292 21.08 6.59 7.10
CA SER A 292 20.56 7.19 8.34
C SER A 292 19.88 8.54 8.14
N THR A 293 19.88 9.07 6.92
CA THR A 293 19.31 10.40 6.60
C THR A 293 17.91 10.33 6.02
N TYR A 294 17.43 9.13 5.68
CA TYR A 294 16.15 8.93 5.03
C TYR A 294 14.96 9.31 5.92
N LYS A 295 14.04 10.09 5.34
CA LYS A 295 12.73 10.42 5.92
C LYS A 295 11.64 9.84 5.04
N ILE A 296 10.49 9.50 5.63
CA ILE A 296 9.33 9.05 4.83
C ILE A 296 8.79 10.22 4.03
N ILE A 297 8.57 11.39 4.67
CA ILE A 297 8.14 12.64 4.01
C ILE A 297 9.35 13.54 3.84
N ASP A 298 9.74 13.78 2.60
CA ASP A 298 10.99 14.49 2.26
C ASP A 298 10.86 15.41 1.01
N ASN A 299 9.65 15.65 0.53
CA ASN A 299 9.30 16.42 -0.67
C ASN A 299 9.98 15.92 -1.96
N ARG A 300 10.24 14.61 -2.04
CA ARG A 300 10.80 13.98 -3.24
C ARG A 300 9.75 13.78 -4.32
N THR A 301 10.19 13.79 -5.57
CA THR A 301 9.37 13.47 -6.73
C THR A 301 9.74 12.09 -7.30
N ALA A 302 8.86 11.51 -8.11
CA ALA A 302 9.12 10.23 -8.77
C ALA A 302 10.32 10.28 -9.73
N GLU A 303 10.68 11.46 -10.20
CA GLU A 303 11.83 11.69 -11.07
C GLU A 303 13.17 11.69 -10.31
N GLU A 304 13.14 11.93 -8.99
CA GLU A 304 14.35 12.00 -8.13
C GLU A 304 14.80 10.64 -7.60
N GLY A 305 14.02 9.59 -7.84
CA GLY A 305 14.39 8.23 -7.43
C GLY A 305 13.19 7.30 -7.19
N PRO A 306 13.43 6.12 -6.61
CA PRO A 306 12.36 5.18 -6.31
C PRO A 306 11.33 5.79 -5.36
N VAL A 307 10.05 5.73 -5.74
CA VAL A 307 8.92 6.20 -4.93
C VAL A 307 8.76 5.38 -3.64
N THR A 308 9.10 4.09 -3.70
CA THR A 308 8.93 3.14 -2.60
C THR A 308 10.20 2.41 -2.24
N ASN A 309 10.36 2.10 -0.95
CA ASN A 309 11.44 1.29 -0.39
C ASN A 309 11.00 0.69 0.96
N ASP A 310 11.87 -0.08 1.64
CA ASP A 310 11.56 -0.69 2.93
C ASP A 310 10.99 0.29 3.98
N MET A 311 11.30 1.59 3.88
CA MET A 311 10.80 2.58 4.83
C MET A 311 9.35 2.96 4.53
N THR A 312 8.99 3.09 3.25
CA THR A 312 7.62 3.36 2.82
C THR A 312 6.69 2.25 3.29
N TYR A 313 7.10 0.98 3.10
CA TYR A 313 6.35 -0.20 3.54
C TYR A 313 6.43 -0.43 5.04
N GLN A 314 7.62 -0.72 5.56
CA GLN A 314 7.79 -1.28 6.90
C GLN A 314 7.71 -0.20 7.98
N LYS A 315 8.37 0.96 7.79
CA LYS A 315 8.27 2.05 8.76
C LYS A 315 6.88 2.69 8.69
N GLY A 316 6.28 2.82 7.49
CA GLY A 316 4.88 3.25 7.34
C GLY A 316 3.92 2.36 8.16
N ALA A 317 4.06 1.04 8.06
CA ALA A 317 3.28 0.09 8.87
C ALA A 317 3.54 0.25 10.37
N TRP A 318 4.80 0.44 10.79
CA TRP A 318 5.14 0.68 12.18
C TRP A 318 4.57 1.99 12.73
N VAL A 319 4.49 3.04 11.92
CA VAL A 319 3.84 4.31 12.31
C VAL A 319 2.37 4.05 12.62
N LEU A 320 1.67 3.28 11.80
CA LEU A 320 0.26 2.92 12.04
C LEU A 320 0.10 2.03 13.27
N HIS A 321 1.00 1.08 13.48
CA HIS A 321 1.01 0.24 14.68
C HIS A 321 1.16 1.09 15.95
N MET A 322 2.19 1.94 16.01
CA MET A 322 2.42 2.82 17.15
C MET A 322 1.27 3.83 17.36
N LEU A 323 0.63 4.29 16.28
CA LEU A 323 -0.55 5.14 16.38
C LEU A 323 -1.75 4.39 16.98
N ARG A 324 -1.96 3.11 16.57
CA ARG A 324 -2.99 2.24 17.16
C ARG A 324 -2.76 2.02 18.65
N GLU A 325 -1.50 1.75 19.08
CA GLU A 325 -1.15 1.60 20.48
C GLU A 325 -1.38 2.92 21.28
N LYS A 326 -1.00 4.06 20.69
CA LYS A 326 -1.17 5.38 21.30
C LYS A 326 -2.64 5.78 21.47
N MET A 327 -3.50 5.49 20.51
CA MET A 327 -4.91 5.87 20.52
C MET A 327 -5.81 4.86 21.24
N GLY A 328 -5.36 3.59 21.31
CA GLY A 328 -6.18 2.44 21.65
C GLY A 328 -6.88 1.84 20.44
N HIS A 329 -7.04 0.52 20.44
CA HIS A 329 -7.42 -0.28 19.24
C HIS A 329 -8.77 0.12 18.66
N GLU A 330 -9.80 0.30 19.48
CA GLU A 330 -11.14 0.66 19.01
C GLU A 330 -11.20 2.11 18.51
N VAL A 331 -10.56 3.04 19.21
CA VAL A 331 -10.50 4.46 18.81
C VAL A 331 -9.75 4.61 17.48
N PHE A 332 -8.65 3.88 17.30
CA PHE A 332 -7.93 3.84 16.02
C PHE A 332 -8.82 3.31 14.89
N LYS A 333 -9.56 2.22 15.12
CA LYS A 333 -10.48 1.63 14.15
C LYS A 333 -11.60 2.61 13.75
N GLU A 334 -12.18 3.32 14.72
CA GLU A 334 -13.18 4.37 14.44
C GLU A 334 -12.58 5.51 13.61
N GLY A 335 -11.37 5.95 13.93
CA GLY A 335 -10.64 6.95 13.15
C GLY A 335 -10.37 6.51 11.71
N ILE A 336 -9.94 5.26 11.51
CA ILE A 336 -9.71 4.68 10.17
C ILE A 336 -11.02 4.63 9.35
N ARG A 337 -12.13 4.26 9.97
CA ARG A 337 -13.45 4.25 9.29
C ARG A 337 -13.87 5.66 8.87
N ALA A 338 -13.72 6.63 9.74
CA ALA A 338 -14.04 8.02 9.44
C ALA A 338 -13.13 8.59 8.34
N TYR A 339 -11.83 8.28 8.40
CA TYR A 339 -10.88 8.62 7.35
C TYR A 339 -11.28 8.05 5.99
N TYR A 340 -11.56 6.74 5.90
CA TYR A 340 -12.01 6.10 4.69
C TYR A 340 -13.32 6.70 4.16
N GLN A 341 -14.32 6.88 5.02
CA GLN A 341 -15.62 7.46 4.64
C GLN A 341 -15.48 8.89 4.09
N LYS A 342 -14.66 9.72 4.73
CA LYS A 342 -14.47 11.13 4.33
C LYS A 342 -13.75 11.25 2.98
N PHE A 343 -12.75 10.40 2.77
CA PHE A 343 -11.88 10.47 1.60
C PHE A 343 -12.17 9.36 0.57
N TYR A 344 -13.31 8.72 0.69
CA TYR A 344 -13.76 7.70 -0.26
C TYR A 344 -13.70 8.22 -1.71
N ASN A 345 -12.95 7.53 -2.57
CA ASN A 345 -12.67 7.87 -3.96
C ASN A 345 -12.00 9.26 -4.17
N LYS A 346 -11.23 9.72 -3.18
CA LYS A 346 -10.51 10.99 -3.22
C LYS A 346 -9.02 10.80 -3.02
N ASN A 347 -8.30 11.91 -3.21
CA ASN A 347 -6.87 12.00 -2.89
C ASN A 347 -6.66 12.65 -1.52
N VAL A 348 -5.55 12.29 -0.87
CA VAL A 348 -5.21 12.70 0.48
C VAL A 348 -3.71 12.96 0.63
N THR A 349 -3.38 13.78 1.60
CA THR A 349 -2.03 14.00 2.10
C THR A 349 -1.84 13.37 3.48
N THR A 350 -0.61 13.26 3.93
CA THR A 350 -0.28 12.90 5.31
C THR A 350 -0.97 13.81 6.32
N ASP A 351 -1.06 15.11 6.02
CA ASP A 351 -1.74 16.08 6.89
C ASP A 351 -3.24 15.82 6.99
N ASP A 352 -3.89 15.45 5.90
CA ASP A 352 -5.32 15.08 5.89
C ASP A 352 -5.59 13.86 6.78
N PHE A 353 -4.72 12.85 6.71
CA PHE A 353 -4.83 11.66 7.55
C PHE A 353 -4.72 12.02 9.04
N PHE A 354 -3.65 12.72 9.44
CA PHE A 354 -3.46 13.09 10.84
C PHE A 354 -4.52 14.08 11.34
N ALA A 355 -5.01 14.99 10.51
CA ALA A 355 -6.11 15.89 10.86
C ALA A 355 -7.42 15.12 11.13
N GLU A 356 -7.66 14.03 10.39
CA GLU A 356 -8.83 13.19 10.66
C GLU A 356 -8.66 12.38 11.96
N MET A 357 -7.51 11.70 12.15
CA MET A 357 -7.23 10.90 13.32
C MET A 357 -7.23 11.74 14.61
N GLN A 358 -6.78 13.00 14.55
CA GLN A 358 -6.77 13.94 15.69
C GLN A 358 -8.16 14.18 16.29
N LYS A 359 -9.24 14.00 15.53
CA LYS A 359 -10.60 14.18 16.03
C LYS A 359 -11.02 13.13 17.07
N PHE A 360 -10.33 11.98 17.07
CA PHE A 360 -10.63 10.83 17.91
C PHE A 360 -9.76 10.75 19.18
N THR A 361 -8.79 11.65 19.34
CA THR A 361 -7.94 11.70 20.54
C THR A 361 -7.72 13.11 21.02
N LYS A 362 -7.64 13.28 22.36
CA LYS A 362 -7.31 14.56 23.00
C LYS A 362 -5.80 14.83 22.98
N ALA A 363 -4.98 13.79 22.93
CA ALA A 363 -3.53 13.91 22.87
C ALA A 363 -3.11 14.46 21.50
N PRO A 364 -2.25 15.51 21.43
CA PRO A 364 -1.80 16.04 20.15
C PRO A 364 -0.98 15.00 19.38
N LEU A 365 -1.32 14.82 18.10
CA LEU A 365 -0.61 13.91 17.20
C LEU A 365 0.52 14.59 16.42
N SER A 366 0.70 15.90 16.52
CA SER A 366 1.71 16.66 15.78
C SER A 366 3.14 16.23 16.11
N THR A 367 3.48 16.08 17.40
CA THR A 367 4.79 15.57 17.84
C THR A 367 5.03 14.17 17.31
N PHE A 368 4.05 13.28 17.44
CA PHE A 368 4.12 11.90 16.90
C PHE A 368 4.38 11.90 15.40
N ARG A 369 3.58 12.64 14.60
CA ARG A 369 3.76 12.76 13.16
C ARG A 369 5.17 13.24 12.80
N ASN A 370 5.62 14.31 13.44
CA ASN A 370 6.91 14.93 13.10
C ASN A 370 8.08 14.00 13.39
N GLN A 371 8.11 13.34 14.56
CA GLN A 371 9.23 12.48 14.93
C GLN A 371 9.28 11.17 14.14
N TRP A 372 8.14 10.64 13.67
CA TRP A 372 8.13 9.35 12.98
C TRP A 372 8.15 9.44 11.45
N LEU A 373 7.66 10.53 10.85
CA LEU A 373 7.59 10.70 9.40
C LEU A 373 8.61 11.72 8.85
N HIS A 374 8.86 12.81 9.58
CA HIS A 374 9.71 13.89 9.11
C HIS A 374 11.12 13.88 9.71
N HIS A 375 11.38 13.01 10.70
CA HIS A 375 12.71 12.87 11.29
C HIS A 375 13.41 11.60 10.79
N PRO A 376 14.71 11.69 10.43
CA PRO A 376 15.41 10.58 9.77
C PRO A 376 15.89 9.49 10.74
N GLU A 377 16.10 9.76 12.00
CA GLU A 377 16.72 8.82 12.94
C GLU A 377 15.79 7.71 13.45
N VAL A 378 16.40 6.67 13.98
CA VAL A 378 15.75 5.61 14.74
C VAL A 378 15.97 5.86 16.23
N LEU A 379 14.93 5.65 17.02
CA LEU A 379 15.03 5.66 18.48
C LEU A 379 15.97 4.54 18.94
N ASN A 380 17.03 4.91 19.65
CA ASN A 380 18.04 4.00 20.19
C ASN A 380 18.13 4.17 21.70
N LEU A 381 17.71 3.15 22.44
CA LEU A 381 17.53 3.18 23.88
C LEU A 381 18.52 2.26 24.59
N GLN A 382 19.24 2.83 25.57
CA GLN A 382 19.98 2.08 26.56
C GLN A 382 19.24 2.13 27.89
N VAL A 383 18.78 0.98 28.36
CA VAL A 383 18.04 0.84 29.62
C VAL A 383 19.01 0.28 30.65
N ALA A 384 19.38 1.07 31.64
CA ALA A 384 20.21 0.64 32.78
C ALA A 384 19.34 0.55 34.04
N TRP A 385 19.55 -0.48 34.86
CA TRP A 385 18.77 -0.63 36.09
C TRP A 385 19.56 -1.23 37.23
N ARG A 386 19.15 -0.88 38.47
CA ARG A 386 19.61 -1.50 39.70
C ARG A 386 18.48 -1.65 40.69
N TYR A 387 18.63 -2.55 41.63
CA TYR A 387 17.71 -2.69 42.76
C TYR A 387 18.33 -2.12 44.03
N ASP A 388 17.63 -1.21 44.66
CA ASP A 388 17.98 -0.69 46.00
C ASP A 388 17.17 -1.42 47.05
N SER A 389 17.85 -2.32 47.80
CA SER A 389 17.22 -3.10 48.85
C SER A 389 16.80 -2.27 50.08
N ALA A 390 17.43 -1.10 50.32
CA ALA A 390 17.10 -0.25 51.44
C ALA A 390 15.77 0.47 51.25
N SER A 391 15.46 0.88 50.01
CA SER A 391 14.20 1.52 49.64
C SER A 391 13.18 0.58 49.03
N SER A 392 13.51 -0.66 48.78
CA SER A 392 12.68 -1.63 48.03
C SER A 392 12.24 -1.07 46.69
N GLN A 393 13.19 -0.54 45.91
CA GLN A 393 12.91 0.11 44.62
C GLN A 393 13.84 -0.39 43.53
N VAL A 394 13.31 -0.51 42.32
CA VAL A 394 14.06 -0.61 41.07
C VAL A 394 14.29 0.77 40.54
N GLU A 395 15.52 1.19 40.42
CA GLU A 395 15.90 2.42 39.71
C GLU A 395 16.19 2.08 38.26
N ILE A 396 15.49 2.74 37.33
CA ILE A 396 15.61 2.52 35.86
C ILE A 396 16.04 3.83 35.25
N THR A 397 17.13 3.82 34.50
CA THR A 397 17.60 4.96 33.71
C THR A 397 17.54 4.58 32.24
N ILE A 398 16.87 5.40 31.45
CA ILE A 398 16.73 5.20 29.99
C ILE A 398 17.43 6.35 29.31
N ASP A 399 18.51 6.05 28.60
CA ASP A 399 19.27 6.99 27.77
C ASP A 399 18.91 6.83 26.31
N GLN A 400 18.65 7.95 25.62
CA GLN A 400 18.56 8.03 24.16
C GLN A 400 19.95 8.23 23.58
N LYS A 401 20.38 7.32 22.69
CA LYS A 401 21.76 7.23 22.17
C LYS A 401 21.94 7.70 20.72
N GLN A 402 20.91 8.24 20.08
CA GLN A 402 21.07 8.82 18.75
C GLN A 402 22.01 10.03 18.77
N SER A 403 22.68 10.28 17.63
CA SER A 403 23.83 11.17 17.56
C SER A 403 23.49 12.63 17.26
N THR A 404 22.32 12.93 16.69
CA THR A 404 21.99 14.27 16.19
C THR A 404 21.55 15.26 17.29
N GLY A 405 21.31 14.77 18.51
CA GLY A 405 20.75 15.60 19.61
C GLY A 405 19.24 15.79 19.54
N PHE A 406 18.55 15.09 18.61
CA PHE A 406 17.12 14.97 18.62
C PHE A 406 16.68 13.89 19.62
N TYR A 407 15.69 14.19 20.42
CA TYR A 407 15.15 13.25 21.43
C TYR A 407 13.67 13.00 21.18
N PHE A 408 13.32 11.71 21.11
CA PHE A 408 11.94 11.26 20.93
C PHE A 408 11.16 11.34 22.24
N GLU A 409 9.88 11.61 22.12
CA GLU A 409 8.90 11.46 23.21
C GLU A 409 8.08 10.19 22.93
N ALA A 410 8.17 9.21 23.81
CA ALA A 410 7.49 7.93 23.64
C ALA A 410 7.26 7.20 24.96
N PRO A 411 6.18 6.40 25.09
CA PRO A 411 6.06 5.41 26.13
C PRO A 411 6.99 4.23 25.85
N VAL A 412 7.73 3.78 26.85
CA VAL A 412 8.58 2.58 26.80
C VAL A 412 8.03 1.56 27.79
N GLU A 413 7.66 0.39 27.29
CA GLU A 413 7.24 -0.70 28.15
C GLU A 413 8.43 -1.45 28.72
N ILE A 414 8.39 -1.68 30.02
CA ILE A 414 9.37 -2.52 30.74
C ILE A 414 8.61 -3.61 31.49
N GLU A 415 8.94 -4.87 31.21
CA GLU A 415 8.49 -5.99 32.04
C GLU A 415 9.53 -6.24 33.15
N ILE A 416 9.09 -6.06 34.39
CA ILE A 416 9.86 -6.42 35.58
C ILE A 416 9.54 -7.87 35.92
N VAL A 417 10.56 -8.73 35.82
CA VAL A 417 10.44 -10.17 36.07
C VAL A 417 10.95 -10.48 37.48
N GLU A 418 10.06 -10.86 38.37
CA GLU A 418 10.39 -11.41 39.69
C GLU A 418 10.36 -12.94 39.65
N SER A 419 10.79 -13.61 40.73
CA SER A 419 10.87 -15.08 40.78
C SER A 419 9.53 -15.79 40.59
N THR A 420 8.43 -15.14 40.95
CA THR A 420 7.07 -15.72 40.97
C THR A 420 6.04 -14.86 40.19
N ASP A 421 6.42 -13.68 39.78
CA ASP A 421 5.49 -12.72 39.17
C ASP A 421 6.15 -11.89 38.05
N LYS A 422 5.33 -11.31 37.19
CA LYS A 422 5.74 -10.43 36.11
C LYS A 422 4.82 -9.22 36.06
N LYS A 423 5.40 -8.03 35.93
CA LYS A 423 4.68 -6.78 35.86
C LYS A 423 5.17 -5.94 34.68
N ILE A 424 4.27 -5.54 33.79
CA ILE A 424 4.56 -4.57 32.73
C ILE A 424 4.19 -3.17 33.22
N ILE A 425 5.12 -2.25 33.05
CA ILE A 425 4.93 -0.82 33.33
C ILE A 425 5.24 0.00 32.07
N SER A 426 4.58 1.13 31.91
CA SER A 426 4.86 2.09 30.84
C SER A 426 5.56 3.31 31.42
N LEU A 427 6.69 3.69 30.81
CA LEU A 427 7.55 4.79 31.25
C LEU A 427 7.65 5.82 30.13
N ASP A 428 7.17 7.03 30.33
CA ASP A 428 7.24 8.11 29.34
C ASP A 428 8.64 8.71 29.33
N ILE A 429 9.34 8.56 28.21
CA ILE A 429 10.65 9.17 27.98
C ILE A 429 10.52 10.48 27.25
N SER A 430 11.39 11.45 27.64
CA SER A 430 11.60 12.71 26.94
C SER A 430 13.03 13.21 27.21
N GLY A 431 13.65 13.88 26.25
CA GLY A 431 15.03 14.34 26.38
C GLY A 431 16.05 13.19 26.39
N ARG A 432 17.32 13.52 26.68
CA ARG A 432 18.46 12.59 26.58
C ARG A 432 18.37 11.44 27.58
N THR A 433 18.01 11.72 28.82
CA THR A 433 18.01 10.77 29.92
C THR A 433 16.70 10.90 30.71
N SER A 434 16.04 9.81 30.97
CA SER A 434 14.87 9.70 31.84
C SER A 434 15.15 8.70 32.97
N THR A 435 14.82 9.05 34.23
CA THR A 435 15.08 8.18 35.38
C THR A 435 13.79 7.95 36.16
N PHE A 436 13.55 6.70 36.53
CA PHE A 436 12.34 6.24 37.21
C PHE A 436 12.69 5.40 38.43
N LYS A 437 11.84 5.48 39.46
CA LYS A 437 11.90 4.65 40.66
C LYS A 437 10.60 3.90 40.83
N ILE A 438 10.69 2.58 40.75
CA ILE A 438 9.54 1.67 40.74
C ILE A 438 9.59 0.80 42.01
N LYS A 439 8.55 0.79 42.79
CA LYS A 439 8.45 -0.09 43.97
C LYS A 439 8.47 -1.58 43.53
N ALA A 440 9.34 -2.36 44.14
CA ALA A 440 9.46 -3.79 43.99
C ALA A 440 9.84 -4.43 45.33
N ASP A 441 9.01 -5.31 45.85
CA ASP A 441 9.20 -5.89 47.15
C ASP A 441 10.39 -6.87 47.21
N LYS A 442 10.78 -7.37 46.04
CA LYS A 442 11.95 -8.26 45.87
C LYS A 442 12.84 -7.78 44.74
N LYS A 443 14.12 -8.15 44.78
CA LYS A 443 15.06 -7.91 43.70
C LYS A 443 14.57 -8.65 42.44
N PRO A 444 14.32 -7.94 41.32
CA PRO A 444 13.95 -8.58 40.06
C PRO A 444 15.04 -9.51 39.54
N VAL A 445 14.63 -10.57 38.87
CA VAL A 445 15.54 -11.53 38.17
C VAL A 445 16.01 -10.89 36.87
N ALA A 446 15.12 -10.18 36.15
CA ALA A 446 15.43 -9.52 34.90
C ALA A 446 14.46 -8.36 34.63
N LEU A 447 14.88 -7.43 33.77
CA LEU A 447 14.00 -6.48 33.08
C LEU A 447 14.03 -6.79 31.57
N LEU A 448 12.85 -6.75 30.93
CA LEU A 448 12.72 -6.88 29.49
C LEU A 448 12.10 -5.58 28.95
N ALA A 449 12.69 -5.03 27.88
CA ALA A 449 12.14 -3.86 27.20
C ALA A 449 11.20 -4.26 26.07
N ASP A 450 10.13 -3.51 25.89
CA ASP A 450 9.13 -3.64 24.82
C ASP A 450 8.57 -5.08 24.69
N PRO A 451 8.08 -5.69 25.80
CA PRO A 451 7.65 -7.10 25.79
C PRO A 451 6.49 -7.37 24.83
N ARG A 452 5.63 -6.36 24.57
CA ARG A 452 4.49 -6.46 23.65
C ARG A 452 4.79 -5.99 22.24
N THR A 453 6.02 -5.53 21.98
CA THR A 453 6.44 -5.04 20.64
C THR A 453 5.64 -3.80 20.21
N THR A 454 5.54 -2.79 21.06
CA THR A 454 4.73 -1.57 20.87
C THR A 454 5.50 -0.37 20.32
N LEU A 455 6.85 -0.42 20.34
CA LEU A 455 7.69 0.74 20.00
C LEU A 455 8.76 0.41 18.96
N LEU A 456 8.86 1.21 17.91
CA LEU A 456 9.94 1.12 16.93
C LEU A 456 11.24 1.68 17.50
N ALA A 457 12.02 0.84 18.13
CA ALA A 457 13.30 1.23 18.74
C ALA A 457 14.33 0.09 18.71
N LYS A 458 15.58 0.49 18.85
CA LYS A 458 16.68 -0.43 19.22
C LYS A 458 16.84 -0.37 20.75
N PHE A 459 16.93 -1.52 21.38
CA PHE A 459 17.06 -1.64 22.84
C PHE A 459 18.37 -2.34 23.23
N GLU A 460 19.02 -1.78 24.23
CA GLU A 460 20.13 -2.41 24.97
C GLU A 460 19.80 -2.34 26.46
N ILE A 461 19.84 -3.48 27.17
CA ILE A 461 19.56 -3.53 28.60
C ILE A 461 20.83 -3.89 29.35
N ARG A 462 21.10 -3.15 30.47
CA ARG A 462 22.25 -3.34 31.35
C ARG A 462 21.80 -3.37 32.80
N VAL A 463 22.41 -4.26 33.59
CA VAL A 463 22.34 -4.30 35.05
C VAL A 463 23.51 -3.48 35.59
N LEU A 464 23.27 -2.55 36.52
CA LEU A 464 24.29 -1.71 37.15
C LEU A 464 24.81 -2.34 38.45
#